data_ee639e385e29b3fc8511c593a0460286
#
_entry.id   ee639e385e29b3fc8511c593a0460286
#
_cell.length_a   1.000
_cell.length_b   1.000
_cell.length_c   1.000
_cell.angle_alpha   90.00
_cell.angle_beta   90.00
_cell.angle_gamma   90.00
#
_symmetry.space_group_name_H-M   'P 1'
#
loop_
_entity.id
_entity.type
_entity.pdbx_description
1 polymer ?
#
loop_
_entity_poly.entity_id
_entity_poly.type
_entity_poly.pdbx_seq_one_letter_code
_entity_poly.pdbx_strand_id
1 'polypeptide(L)'
;MTKTIIQALMLCTPLALMGCQLNNDVAMPNREPTTITKSLADELYEYDWRLVASDDDRFKLFIETRSVYLTAAEDRLSFGVGCNVHSAGFTLTKDILTISDGVAATRKACDPSAHEAERVLAASFTNAKLTLKVQDDRQAVMTHTNQGKSWTWQGVKKPDVLYGEPVVLYWEIEPEPILCANNAPNCLKVRNVRYDDQGIKMGAGAWREFDDVIEGYHHETGVSKIIRLKAYTDKSTGETVHVYDSTVEYGLDDR
;
A
#
# COMPACT_ATOMS: atom_id res chain seq x y z
N MET A 1 43.04 6.80 80.73
CA MET A 1 44.15 5.87 80.49
C MET A 1 44.52 6.01 79.03
N THR A 2 45.35 6.90 78.71
CA THR A 2 46.82 6.88 78.51
C THR A 2 47.30 5.95 77.37
N LYS A 3 47.99 6.57 76.43
CA LYS A 3 49.13 6.20 75.61
C LYS A 3 48.79 6.04 74.12
N THR A 4 49.60 6.40 73.20
CA THR A 4 50.84 7.21 73.08
C THR A 4 51.18 7.26 71.59
N ILE A 5 51.69 8.37 71.15
CA ILE A 5 52.18 8.78 69.84
C ILE A 5 53.33 7.91 69.38
N ILE A 6 53.44 7.59 68.09
CA ILE A 6 54.75 7.50 67.40
C ILE A 6 54.57 8.10 65.98
N GLN A 7 55.30 9.20 65.74
CA GLN A 7 55.59 9.77 64.43
C GLN A 7 56.68 8.91 63.73
N ALA A 8 56.48 8.66 62.45
CA ALA A 8 57.57 8.29 61.57
C ALA A 8 57.53 9.16 60.32
N LEU A 9 58.47 10.05 60.24
CA LEU A 9 58.85 10.81 59.05
C LEU A 9 59.45 9.86 58.04
N MET A 10 58.92 9.82 56.78
CA MET A 10 59.67 9.29 55.65
C MET A 10 59.51 10.23 54.46
N LEU A 11 60.66 10.71 54.01
CA LEU A 11 60.86 11.48 52.79
C LEU A 11 60.33 10.68 51.57
N CYS A 12 59.56 11.34 50.75
CA CYS A 12 59.27 10.86 49.40
C CYS A 12 59.70 11.92 48.38
N THR A 13 60.63 11.50 47.55
CA THR A 13 61.11 12.17 46.34
C THR A 13 59.99 12.28 45.29
N PRO A 14 59.93 13.33 44.52
CA PRO A 14 58.94 13.46 43.43
C PRO A 14 59.45 12.68 42.20
N LEU A 15 58.74 11.63 41.82
CA LEU A 15 58.86 11.02 40.48
C LEU A 15 57.96 11.84 39.54
N ALA A 16 58.60 12.47 38.57
CA ALA A 16 57.91 13.10 37.46
C ALA A 16 57.30 12.00 36.54
N LEU A 17 55.98 11.84 36.59
CA LEU A 17 55.24 11.09 35.62
C LEU A 17 54.90 11.99 34.41
N MET A 18 55.64 11.80 33.33
CA MET A 18 55.29 12.28 31.99
C MET A 18 54.00 11.57 31.56
N GLY A 19 52.87 12.20 31.72
CA GLY A 19 51.61 11.78 31.14
C GLY A 19 51.60 12.04 29.63
N CYS A 20 51.65 11.00 28.80
CA CYS A 20 51.28 11.10 27.40
C CYS A 20 49.78 11.44 27.32
N GLN A 21 49.44 12.66 26.97
CA GLN A 21 48.11 13.01 26.52
C GLN A 21 47.94 12.43 25.12
N LEU A 22 47.19 11.33 25.00
CA LEU A 22 46.65 10.86 23.76
C LEU A 22 45.49 11.79 23.40
N ASN A 23 45.75 12.79 22.58
CA ASN A 23 44.68 13.52 21.86
C ASN A 23 44.03 12.59 20.84
N ASN A 24 43.00 11.88 21.27
CA ASN A 24 42.08 11.21 20.36
C ASN A 24 40.95 12.16 19.95
N ASP A 25 41.27 13.30 19.38
CA ASP A 25 40.32 14.05 18.55
C ASP A 25 40.31 13.42 17.16
N VAL A 26 39.76 12.18 17.09
CA VAL A 26 39.25 11.68 15.84
C VAL A 26 37.90 12.36 15.64
N ALA A 27 37.94 13.51 14.95
CA ALA A 27 36.73 14.11 14.42
C ALA A 27 36.02 13.04 13.59
N MET A 28 34.89 12.51 14.09
CA MET A 28 34.02 11.69 13.29
C MET A 28 33.61 12.53 12.08
N PRO A 29 33.76 12.01 10.84
CA PRO A 29 33.27 12.72 9.70
C PRO A 29 31.77 12.93 9.89
N ASN A 30 31.35 14.18 9.84
CA ASN A 30 29.96 14.59 9.83
C ASN A 30 29.29 13.81 8.70
N ARG A 31 28.61 12.70 9.03
CA ARG A 31 27.80 11.96 8.10
C ARG A 31 26.59 12.84 7.85
N GLU A 32 26.63 13.64 6.80
CA GLU A 32 25.42 14.27 6.26
C GLU A 32 24.35 13.18 6.14
N PRO A 33 23.10 13.45 6.58
CA PRO A 33 22.03 12.49 6.39
C PRO A 33 21.91 12.25 4.89
N THR A 34 22.29 11.06 4.45
CA THR A 34 22.11 10.65 3.07
C THR A 34 20.61 10.61 2.85
N THR A 35 20.08 11.64 2.22
CA THR A 35 18.68 11.65 1.77
C THR A 35 18.60 10.53 0.73
N ILE A 36 18.05 9.39 1.12
CA ILE A 36 17.78 8.30 0.19
C ILE A 36 16.65 8.81 -0.71
N THR A 37 17.01 9.33 -1.87
CA THR A 37 16.05 9.68 -2.90
C THR A 37 15.52 8.36 -3.45
N LYS A 38 14.23 8.07 -3.22
CA LYS A 38 13.58 6.90 -3.77
C LYS A 38 13.73 6.88 -5.29
N SER A 39 13.94 5.69 -5.85
CA SER A 39 13.95 5.55 -7.30
C SER A 39 12.53 5.68 -7.87
N LEU A 40 12.41 6.06 -9.13
CA LEU A 40 11.11 6.11 -9.82
C LEU A 40 10.42 4.74 -9.84
N ALA A 41 11.19 3.65 -9.83
CA ALA A 41 10.65 2.29 -9.73
C ALA A 41 10.04 2.05 -8.34
N ASP A 42 10.72 2.43 -7.26
CA ASP A 42 10.18 2.27 -5.90
C ASP A 42 8.88 3.07 -5.75
N GLU A 43 8.85 4.30 -6.26
CA GLU A 43 7.62 5.11 -6.24
C GLU A 43 6.51 4.48 -7.09
N LEU A 44 6.82 3.89 -8.25
CA LEU A 44 5.83 3.20 -9.08
C LEU A 44 5.19 2.02 -8.32
N TYR A 45 5.97 1.28 -7.52
CA TYR A 45 5.51 0.13 -6.73
C TYR A 45 4.63 0.52 -5.53
N GLU A 46 4.81 1.70 -4.99
CA GLU A 46 4.11 2.11 -3.76
C GLU A 46 2.65 2.48 -3.96
N TYR A 47 2.21 2.68 -5.21
CA TYR A 47 0.86 3.18 -5.53
C TYR A 47 0.07 2.19 -6.39
N ASP A 48 -1.24 2.21 -6.19
CA ASP A 48 -2.22 1.72 -7.15
C ASP A 48 -2.70 2.89 -8.01
N TRP A 49 -2.65 2.72 -9.32
CA TRP A 49 -2.86 3.80 -10.28
C TRP A 49 -4.19 3.67 -10.99
N ARG A 50 -4.90 4.79 -11.13
CA ARG A 50 -6.12 4.93 -11.94
C ARG A 50 -5.91 5.98 -13.02
N LEU A 51 -6.28 5.67 -14.25
CA LEU A 51 -6.23 6.63 -15.35
C LEU A 51 -7.29 7.70 -15.13
N VAL A 52 -6.88 8.96 -15.16
CA VAL A 52 -7.78 10.13 -14.93
C VAL A 52 -7.84 11.05 -16.14
N ALA A 53 -6.88 11.00 -17.04
CA ALA A 53 -6.92 11.74 -18.31
C ALA A 53 -6.09 11.04 -19.39
N SER A 54 -6.50 11.21 -20.66
CA SER A 54 -5.77 10.75 -21.83
C SER A 54 -6.08 11.61 -23.04
N ASP A 55 -5.10 11.81 -23.90
CA ASP A 55 -5.27 12.42 -25.23
C ASP A 55 -5.89 11.46 -26.26
N ASP A 56 -6.20 10.23 -25.84
CA ASP A 56 -6.81 9.23 -26.69
C ASP A 56 -8.27 9.02 -26.32
N ASP A 57 -9.18 9.45 -27.20
CA ASP A 57 -10.64 9.42 -26.97
C ASP A 57 -11.21 8.04 -26.67
N ARG A 58 -10.49 6.96 -27.04
CA ARG A 58 -10.90 5.58 -26.73
C ARG A 58 -10.99 5.31 -25.24
N PHE A 59 -10.30 6.08 -24.40
CA PHE A 59 -10.30 5.91 -22.95
C PHE A 59 -11.40 6.72 -22.24
N LYS A 60 -12.11 7.63 -22.91
CA LYS A 60 -13.04 8.56 -22.27
C LYS A 60 -14.07 7.83 -21.40
N LEU A 61 -14.79 6.85 -21.95
CA LEU A 61 -15.78 6.07 -21.21
C LEU A 61 -15.16 5.31 -20.04
N PHE A 62 -14.00 4.72 -20.24
CA PHE A 62 -13.32 3.92 -19.22
C PHE A 62 -12.73 4.79 -18.09
N ILE A 63 -12.39 6.04 -18.37
CA ILE A 63 -12.00 7.04 -17.36
C ILE A 63 -13.23 7.44 -16.53
N GLU A 64 -14.36 7.73 -17.16
CA GLU A 64 -15.61 8.07 -16.48
C GLU A 64 -16.07 6.95 -15.53
N THR A 65 -15.95 5.70 -15.92
CA THR A 65 -16.27 4.52 -15.11
C THR A 65 -15.15 4.11 -14.14
N ARG A 66 -14.02 4.82 -14.14
CA ARG A 66 -12.83 4.51 -13.32
C ARG A 66 -12.32 3.08 -13.47
N SER A 67 -12.52 2.48 -14.63
CA SER A 67 -12.19 1.08 -14.88
C SER A 67 -10.73 0.85 -15.33
N VAL A 68 -10.02 1.89 -15.78
CA VAL A 68 -8.62 1.77 -16.22
C VAL A 68 -7.68 1.84 -15.03
N TYR A 69 -6.93 0.78 -14.82
CA TYR A 69 -6.00 0.67 -13.71
C TYR A 69 -4.63 0.19 -14.15
N LEU A 70 -3.63 0.48 -13.32
CA LEU A 70 -2.28 -0.03 -13.39
C LEU A 70 -1.79 -0.28 -11.96
N THR A 71 -1.16 -1.41 -11.73
CA THR A 71 -0.41 -1.69 -10.50
C THR A 71 0.92 -2.33 -10.86
N ALA A 72 1.96 -2.01 -10.10
CA ALA A 72 3.27 -2.59 -10.24
C ALA A 72 3.62 -3.43 -9.01
N ALA A 73 4.23 -4.59 -9.24
CA ALA A 73 4.75 -5.46 -8.19
C ALA A 73 5.98 -6.20 -8.74
N GLU A 74 7.06 -6.19 -7.97
CA GLU A 74 8.34 -6.77 -8.38
C GLU A 74 8.80 -6.23 -9.76
N ASP A 75 8.89 -7.08 -10.78
CA ASP A 75 9.28 -6.72 -12.14
C ASP A 75 8.09 -6.76 -13.12
N ARG A 76 6.86 -6.75 -12.60
CA ARG A 76 5.64 -6.90 -13.39
C ARG A 76 4.70 -5.72 -13.25
N LEU A 77 4.10 -5.33 -14.37
CA LEU A 77 2.94 -4.45 -14.44
C LEU A 77 1.69 -5.29 -14.67
N SER A 78 0.64 -4.99 -13.91
CA SER A 78 -0.72 -5.49 -14.18
C SER A 78 -1.61 -4.30 -14.51
N PHE A 79 -2.34 -4.36 -15.61
CA PHE A 79 -3.17 -3.26 -16.10
C PHE A 79 -4.39 -3.79 -16.86
N GLY A 80 -5.39 -2.94 -17.01
CA GLY A 80 -6.60 -3.26 -17.76
C GLY A 80 -7.56 -2.09 -17.82
N VAL A 81 -8.64 -2.26 -18.59
CA VAL A 81 -9.71 -1.27 -18.76
C VAL A 81 -11.04 -1.73 -18.12
N GLY A 82 -10.99 -2.73 -17.25
CA GLY A 82 -12.15 -3.27 -16.55
C GLY A 82 -12.70 -4.58 -17.13
N CYS A 83 -12.12 -5.13 -18.20
CA CYS A 83 -12.53 -6.43 -18.73
C CYS A 83 -11.44 -7.49 -18.55
N ASN A 84 -10.36 -7.42 -19.31
CA ASN A 84 -9.24 -8.34 -19.12
C ASN A 84 -8.17 -7.71 -18.21
N VAL A 85 -7.45 -8.58 -17.53
CA VAL A 85 -6.23 -8.25 -16.80
C VAL A 85 -5.06 -8.62 -17.69
N HIS A 86 -4.22 -7.65 -17.98
CA HIS A 86 -2.96 -7.82 -18.67
C HIS A 86 -1.82 -7.82 -17.65
N SER A 87 -0.82 -8.65 -17.84
CA SER A 87 0.37 -8.70 -17.01
C SER A 87 1.60 -8.86 -17.89
N ALA A 88 2.57 -7.97 -17.71
CA ALA A 88 3.82 -7.98 -18.45
C ALA A 88 5.01 -7.72 -17.54
N GLY A 89 6.15 -8.32 -17.82
CA GLY A 89 7.41 -7.87 -17.27
C GLY A 89 7.72 -6.46 -17.77
N PHE A 90 8.48 -5.69 -17.01
CA PHE A 90 8.92 -4.37 -17.46
C PHE A 90 10.35 -4.05 -17.03
N THR A 91 10.94 -3.10 -17.71
CA THR A 91 12.17 -2.45 -17.32
C THR A 91 11.96 -0.94 -17.23
N LEU A 92 12.60 -0.32 -16.25
CA LEU A 92 12.61 1.13 -16.10
C LEU A 92 14.06 1.59 -16.10
N THR A 93 14.47 2.27 -17.18
CA THR A 93 15.82 2.83 -17.32
C THR A 93 15.72 4.35 -17.26
N LYS A 94 16.16 4.93 -16.15
CA LYS A 94 15.92 6.34 -15.81
C LYS A 94 14.41 6.60 -15.73
N ASP A 95 13.85 7.28 -16.74
CA ASP A 95 12.44 7.65 -16.88
C ASP A 95 11.76 6.94 -18.07
N ILE A 96 12.42 5.97 -18.70
CA ILE A 96 11.87 5.21 -19.82
C ILE A 96 11.40 3.84 -19.35
N LEU A 97 10.11 3.62 -19.43
CA LEU A 97 9.47 2.34 -19.17
C LEU A 97 9.28 1.57 -20.48
N THR A 98 9.65 0.32 -20.45
CA THR A 98 9.40 -0.61 -21.57
C THR A 98 8.84 -1.91 -21.03
N ILE A 99 7.69 -2.34 -21.54
CA ILE A 99 7.17 -3.67 -21.23
C ILE A 99 7.85 -4.72 -22.10
N SER A 100 7.99 -5.93 -21.55
CA SER A 100 8.51 -7.08 -22.30
C SER A 100 7.47 -7.60 -23.32
N ASP A 101 7.93 -8.27 -24.36
CA ASP A 101 7.10 -8.77 -25.47
C ASP A 101 6.07 -9.84 -25.02
N GLY A 102 6.25 -10.44 -23.86
CA GLY A 102 5.38 -11.50 -23.33
C GLY A 102 4.23 -10.95 -22.48
N VAL A 103 3.27 -10.25 -23.04
CA VAL A 103 2.06 -9.82 -22.32
C VAL A 103 1.11 -11.00 -22.16
N ALA A 104 0.91 -11.46 -20.92
CA ALA A 104 -0.15 -12.40 -20.59
C ALA A 104 -1.46 -11.64 -20.35
N ALA A 105 -2.58 -12.22 -20.79
CA ALA A 105 -3.90 -11.64 -20.56
C ALA A 105 -4.94 -12.71 -20.24
N THR A 106 -5.92 -12.37 -19.40
CA THR A 106 -7.14 -13.18 -19.28
C THR A 106 -7.93 -13.10 -20.60
N ARG A 107 -8.82 -14.07 -20.84
CA ARG A 107 -9.59 -14.16 -22.09
C ARG A 107 -11.08 -14.15 -21.80
N LYS A 108 -11.57 -13.02 -21.27
CA LYS A 108 -13.01 -12.79 -21.14
C LYS A 108 -13.57 -12.30 -22.46
N ALA A 109 -14.83 -12.65 -22.75
CA ALA A 109 -15.58 -12.03 -23.83
C ALA A 109 -15.91 -10.59 -23.45
N CYS A 110 -15.27 -9.64 -24.10
CA CYS A 110 -15.43 -8.20 -23.85
C CYS A 110 -16.03 -7.52 -25.08
N ASP A 111 -16.54 -6.31 -24.87
CA ASP A 111 -16.92 -5.45 -25.99
C ASP A 111 -15.70 -5.14 -26.87
N PRO A 112 -15.90 -4.98 -28.21
CA PRO A 112 -14.84 -4.62 -29.13
C PRO A 112 -14.08 -3.33 -28.72
N SER A 113 -14.79 -2.36 -28.12
CA SER A 113 -14.19 -1.13 -27.61
C SER A 113 -13.22 -1.39 -26.45
N ALA A 114 -13.55 -2.32 -25.55
CA ALA A 114 -12.66 -2.70 -24.45
C ALA A 114 -11.41 -3.40 -24.98
N HIS A 115 -11.55 -4.35 -25.91
CA HIS A 115 -10.41 -5.02 -26.54
C HIS A 115 -9.46 -4.04 -27.25
N GLU A 116 -10.03 -3.05 -27.98
CA GLU A 116 -9.22 -2.05 -28.65
C GLU A 116 -8.51 -1.13 -27.65
N ALA A 117 -9.20 -0.70 -26.59
CA ALA A 117 -8.59 0.12 -25.54
C ALA A 117 -7.47 -0.66 -24.80
N GLU A 118 -7.68 -1.95 -24.50
CA GLU A 118 -6.67 -2.82 -23.90
C GLU A 118 -5.42 -2.94 -24.77
N ARG A 119 -5.61 -3.17 -26.07
CA ARG A 119 -4.51 -3.28 -27.04
C ARG A 119 -3.69 -1.97 -27.11
N VAL A 120 -4.37 -0.83 -27.13
CA VAL A 120 -3.72 0.48 -27.19
C VAL A 120 -3.02 0.79 -25.87
N LEU A 121 -3.62 0.47 -24.74
CA LEU A 121 -3.00 0.64 -23.43
C LEU A 121 -1.71 -0.17 -23.32
N ALA A 122 -1.73 -1.44 -23.72
CA ALA A 122 -0.54 -2.28 -23.73
C ALA A 122 0.58 -1.68 -24.62
N ALA A 123 0.22 -1.26 -25.84
CA ALA A 123 1.18 -0.64 -26.76
C ALA A 123 1.74 0.70 -26.23
N SER A 124 0.96 1.43 -25.44
CA SER A 124 1.37 2.74 -24.91
C SER A 124 2.52 2.66 -23.91
N PHE A 125 2.74 1.52 -23.29
CA PHE A 125 3.84 1.32 -22.34
C PHE A 125 5.18 0.96 -22.99
N THR A 126 5.21 0.65 -24.29
CA THR A 126 6.45 0.30 -24.98
C THR A 126 7.27 1.56 -25.27
N ASN A 127 8.45 1.69 -24.66
CA ASN A 127 9.30 2.87 -24.71
C ASN A 127 8.59 4.15 -24.23
N ALA A 128 7.70 4.04 -23.27
CA ALA A 128 7.00 5.17 -22.69
C ALA A 128 7.92 6.00 -21.79
N LYS A 129 7.85 7.33 -21.94
CA LYS A 129 8.51 8.23 -20.99
C LYS A 129 7.60 8.45 -19.80
N LEU A 130 8.11 8.16 -18.58
CA LEU A 130 7.41 8.37 -17.33
C LEU A 130 7.86 9.66 -16.65
N THR A 131 6.89 10.37 -16.08
CA THR A 131 7.14 11.39 -15.06
C THR A 131 6.21 11.10 -13.88
N LEU A 132 6.75 11.13 -12.67
CA LEU A 132 6.00 10.88 -11.45
C LEU A 132 6.22 12.03 -10.48
N LYS A 133 5.15 12.50 -9.86
CA LYS A 133 5.17 13.55 -8.86
C LYS A 133 4.34 13.12 -7.66
N VAL A 134 4.99 12.93 -6.52
CA VAL A 134 4.33 12.73 -5.24
C VAL A 134 3.65 14.05 -4.85
N GLN A 135 2.38 14.00 -4.51
CA GLN A 135 1.57 15.15 -4.12
C GLN A 135 1.57 15.32 -2.59
N ASP A 136 1.39 14.22 -1.88
CA ASP A 136 1.41 14.13 -0.43
C ASP A 136 1.81 12.70 0.01
N ASP A 137 1.61 12.37 1.28
CA ASP A 137 1.96 11.06 1.85
C ASP A 137 1.08 9.91 1.33
N ARG A 138 -0.07 10.21 0.71
CA ARG A 138 -1.06 9.23 0.23
C ARG A 138 -1.24 9.24 -1.29
N GLN A 139 -0.89 10.33 -1.96
CA GLN A 139 -1.24 10.54 -3.37
C GLN A 139 -0.05 10.94 -4.23
N ALA A 140 -0.07 10.46 -5.46
CA ALA A 140 0.88 10.83 -6.49
C ALA A 140 0.18 10.97 -7.84
N VAL A 141 0.82 11.71 -8.75
CA VAL A 141 0.42 11.78 -10.15
C VAL A 141 1.55 11.25 -11.01
N MET A 142 1.20 10.35 -11.90
CA MET A 142 2.12 9.84 -12.93
C MET A 142 1.57 10.20 -14.31
N THR A 143 2.45 10.61 -15.19
CA THR A 143 2.14 10.77 -16.61
C THR A 143 3.08 9.90 -17.41
N HIS A 144 2.55 9.09 -18.31
CA HIS A 144 3.36 8.45 -19.34
C HIS A 144 3.01 9.02 -20.70
N THR A 145 4.03 9.15 -21.53
CA THR A 145 3.89 9.66 -22.89
C THR A 145 4.52 8.69 -23.88
N ASN A 146 3.82 8.45 -24.96
CA ASN A 146 4.29 7.61 -26.06
C ASN A 146 3.71 8.10 -27.38
N GLN A 147 4.55 8.19 -28.43
CA GLN A 147 4.15 8.59 -29.80
C GLN A 147 3.30 9.89 -29.85
N GLY A 148 3.63 10.86 -28.99
CA GLY A 148 2.94 12.14 -28.92
C GLY A 148 1.61 12.13 -28.20
N LYS A 149 1.19 11.01 -27.62
CA LYS A 149 0.01 10.90 -26.74
C LYS A 149 0.44 10.84 -25.28
N SER A 150 -0.47 11.23 -24.41
CA SER A 150 -0.29 11.32 -22.97
C SER A 150 -1.40 10.61 -22.21
N TRP A 151 -1.03 9.95 -21.11
CA TRP A 151 -1.92 9.30 -20.15
C TRP A 151 -1.55 9.75 -18.75
N THR A 152 -2.49 10.35 -18.04
CA THR A 152 -2.30 10.84 -16.67
C THR A 152 -3.01 9.94 -15.68
N TRP A 153 -2.29 9.50 -14.67
CA TRP A 153 -2.72 8.56 -13.64
C TRP A 153 -2.71 9.22 -12.28
N GLN A 154 -3.76 8.98 -11.52
CA GLN A 154 -3.79 9.26 -10.09
C GLN A 154 -3.36 8.01 -9.35
N GLY A 155 -2.33 8.13 -8.54
CA GLY A 155 -1.84 7.09 -7.65
C GLY A 155 -2.40 7.27 -6.24
N VAL A 156 -2.87 6.17 -5.66
CA VAL A 156 -3.21 6.08 -4.23
C VAL A 156 -2.23 5.12 -3.59
N LYS A 157 -1.56 5.57 -2.55
CA LYS A 157 -0.54 4.76 -1.88
C LYS A 157 -1.16 3.50 -1.30
N LYS A 158 -0.51 2.36 -1.54
CA LYS A 158 -0.99 1.05 -1.08
C LYS A 158 -1.04 1.00 0.45
N PRO A 159 -2.09 0.40 1.02
CA PRO A 159 -2.20 0.28 2.48
C PRO A 159 -1.02 -0.42 3.15
N ASP A 160 -0.47 -1.46 2.50
CA ASP A 160 0.71 -2.19 3.01
C ASP A 160 1.94 -1.27 3.15
N VAL A 161 2.06 -0.25 2.27
CA VAL A 161 3.15 0.75 2.32
C VAL A 161 2.89 1.81 3.40
N LEU A 162 1.63 2.22 3.57
CA LEU A 162 1.25 3.23 4.56
C LEU A 162 1.34 2.70 5.99
N TYR A 163 0.79 1.51 6.21
CA TYR A 163 0.52 0.99 7.55
C TYR A 163 1.39 -0.22 7.93
N GLY A 164 2.00 -0.89 6.94
CA GLY A 164 2.81 -2.09 7.12
C GLY A 164 1.99 -3.38 7.02
N GLU A 165 2.39 -4.42 7.73
CA GLU A 165 1.76 -5.75 7.66
C GLU A 165 0.37 -5.75 8.28
N PRO A 166 -0.65 -6.27 7.57
CA PRO A 166 -2.02 -6.37 8.06
C PRO A 166 -2.27 -7.66 8.84
N VAL A 167 -3.31 -7.64 9.65
CA VAL A 167 -3.98 -8.85 10.13
C VAL A 167 -5.14 -9.17 9.18
N VAL A 168 -5.17 -10.39 8.64
CA VAL A 168 -6.29 -10.84 7.80
C VAL A 168 -7.46 -11.25 8.68
N LEU A 169 -8.63 -10.71 8.40
CA LEU A 169 -9.87 -11.01 9.09
C LEU A 169 -10.94 -11.44 8.08
N TYR A 170 -11.90 -12.22 8.58
CA TYR A 170 -13.10 -12.58 7.82
C TYR A 170 -14.31 -12.11 8.61
N TRP A 171 -15.13 -11.26 7.98
CA TRP A 171 -16.35 -10.76 8.58
C TRP A 171 -17.56 -11.20 7.79
N GLU A 172 -18.53 -11.77 8.49
CA GLU A 172 -19.87 -11.93 7.99
C GLU A 172 -20.65 -10.64 8.27
N ILE A 173 -21.34 -10.13 7.26
CA ILE A 173 -22.07 -8.87 7.28
C ILE A 173 -23.52 -9.19 7.01
N GLU A 174 -24.43 -8.72 7.89
CA GLU A 174 -25.86 -8.84 7.71
C GLU A 174 -26.35 -8.07 6.47
N PRO A 175 -27.42 -8.57 5.79
CA PRO A 175 -27.92 -7.94 4.57
C PRO A 175 -28.48 -6.54 4.80
N GLU A 176 -29.03 -6.27 5.98
CA GLU A 176 -29.65 -4.98 6.29
C GLU A 176 -28.77 -4.17 7.23
N PRO A 177 -28.50 -2.89 6.89
CA PRO A 177 -27.86 -1.97 7.82
C PRO A 177 -28.77 -1.69 9.02
N ILE A 178 -28.19 -1.39 10.15
CA ILE A 178 -28.91 -1.10 11.40
C ILE A 178 -28.72 0.37 11.80
N LEU A 179 -29.57 0.82 12.74
CA LEU A 179 -29.36 2.08 13.43
C LEU A 179 -28.23 1.89 14.44
N CYS A 180 -27.23 2.76 14.41
CA CYS A 180 -26.11 2.73 15.35
C CYS A 180 -26.55 3.09 16.77
N ALA A 181 -25.80 2.65 17.79
CA ALA A 181 -26.05 3.01 19.18
C ALA A 181 -26.02 4.53 19.43
N ASN A 182 -25.26 5.29 18.63
CA ASN A 182 -25.22 6.75 18.62
C ASN A 182 -26.34 7.42 17.80
N ASN A 183 -27.34 6.65 17.32
CA ASN A 183 -28.41 7.05 16.41
C ASN A 183 -27.96 7.51 15.00
N ALA A 184 -26.73 7.25 14.61
CA ALA A 184 -26.32 7.44 13.21
C ALA A 184 -26.95 6.36 12.32
N PRO A 185 -27.37 6.67 11.09
CA PRO A 185 -27.89 5.67 10.16
C PRO A 185 -26.77 4.83 9.54
N ASN A 186 -27.13 3.62 9.09
CA ASN A 186 -26.30 2.76 8.25
C ASN A 186 -25.06 2.13 8.91
N CYS A 187 -25.15 1.79 10.21
CA CYS A 187 -24.18 0.87 10.79
C CYS A 187 -24.28 -0.52 10.15
N LEU A 188 -23.15 -1.13 9.95
CA LEU A 188 -23.10 -2.53 9.57
C LEU A 188 -23.23 -3.40 10.82
N LYS A 189 -23.93 -4.51 10.71
CA LYS A 189 -23.94 -5.55 11.72
C LYS A 189 -23.02 -6.68 11.26
N VAL A 190 -21.95 -6.88 11.99
CA VAL A 190 -20.84 -7.75 11.56
C VAL A 190 -20.49 -8.76 12.64
N ARG A 191 -19.92 -9.91 12.24
CA ARG A 191 -19.27 -10.86 13.14
C ARG A 191 -18.02 -11.46 12.53
N ASN A 192 -17.05 -11.81 13.37
CA ASN A 192 -15.86 -12.52 12.91
C ASN A 192 -16.21 -13.95 12.52
N VAL A 193 -15.67 -14.42 11.41
CA VAL A 193 -15.72 -15.82 10.97
C VAL A 193 -14.32 -16.40 11.06
N ARG A 194 -14.21 -17.65 11.47
CA ARG A 194 -12.94 -18.36 11.55
C ARG A 194 -12.91 -19.49 10.53
N TYR A 195 -11.81 -19.60 9.84
CA TYR A 195 -11.48 -20.69 8.93
C TYR A 195 -10.22 -21.41 9.45
N ASP A 196 -10.11 -22.68 9.15
CA ASP A 196 -8.88 -23.44 9.37
C ASP A 196 -7.89 -23.22 8.20
N ASP A 197 -6.72 -23.86 8.29
CA ASP A 197 -5.66 -23.77 7.27
C ASP A 197 -6.06 -24.37 5.91
N GLN A 198 -7.16 -25.13 5.85
CA GLN A 198 -7.73 -25.73 4.65
C GLN A 198 -8.86 -24.85 4.06
N GLY A 199 -9.19 -23.73 4.70
CA GLY A 199 -10.27 -22.86 4.31
C GLY A 199 -11.66 -23.35 4.70
N ILE A 200 -11.77 -24.27 5.67
CA ILE A 200 -13.05 -24.77 6.18
C ILE A 200 -13.55 -23.85 7.29
N LYS A 201 -14.82 -23.42 7.19
CA LYS A 201 -15.45 -22.56 8.19
C LYS A 201 -15.61 -23.29 9.53
N MET A 202 -14.92 -22.81 10.56
CA MET A 202 -14.89 -23.41 11.90
C MET A 202 -15.93 -22.82 12.84
N GLY A 203 -16.50 -21.67 12.51
CA GLY A 203 -17.53 -21.01 13.30
C GLY A 203 -17.49 -19.50 13.21
N ALA A 204 -18.44 -18.85 13.85
CA ALA A 204 -18.57 -17.40 13.90
C ALA A 204 -18.69 -16.90 15.33
N GLY A 205 -18.21 -15.67 15.54
CA GLY A 205 -18.32 -14.95 16.81
C GLY A 205 -19.69 -14.32 17.03
N ALA A 206 -19.79 -13.53 18.09
CA ALA A 206 -20.99 -12.74 18.36
C ALA A 206 -21.11 -11.59 17.35
N TRP A 207 -22.36 -11.24 17.04
CA TRP A 207 -22.69 -10.07 16.25
C TRP A 207 -22.36 -8.79 17.01
N ARG A 208 -21.87 -7.79 16.31
CA ARG A 208 -21.58 -6.45 16.83
C ARG A 208 -21.88 -5.37 15.80
N GLU A 209 -22.10 -4.17 16.27
CA GLU A 209 -22.17 -3.00 15.42
C GLU A 209 -20.77 -2.63 14.90
N PHE A 210 -20.76 -2.05 13.72
CA PHE A 210 -19.59 -1.44 13.11
C PHE A 210 -20.04 -0.15 12.45
N ASP A 211 -19.58 0.98 12.99
CA ASP A 211 -19.96 2.34 12.61
C ASP A 211 -18.84 3.11 11.88
N ASP A 212 -17.76 2.40 11.54
CA ASP A 212 -16.61 2.94 10.84
C ASP A 212 -16.60 2.53 9.35
N VAL A 213 -15.58 2.95 8.60
CA VAL A 213 -15.42 2.69 7.18
C VAL A 213 -14.58 1.44 6.95
N ILE A 214 -15.02 0.59 6.02
CA ILE A 214 -14.16 -0.41 5.40
C ILE A 214 -13.75 0.16 4.04
N GLU A 215 -12.49 0.59 3.93
CA GLU A 215 -11.99 1.18 2.68
C GLU A 215 -12.16 0.21 1.50
N GLY A 216 -12.75 0.69 0.40
CA GLY A 216 -12.99 -0.12 -0.79
C GLY A 216 -14.20 -1.07 -0.72
N TYR A 217 -14.94 -1.13 0.41
CA TYR A 217 -16.16 -1.90 0.52
C TYR A 217 -17.41 -1.03 0.31
N HIS A 218 -18.35 -1.57 -0.47
CA HIS A 218 -19.67 -1.00 -0.65
C HIS A 218 -20.72 -2.01 -0.23
N HIS A 219 -21.50 -1.67 0.80
CA HIS A 219 -22.56 -2.54 1.28
C HIS A 219 -23.70 -2.59 0.26
N GLU A 220 -24.20 -3.79 0.00
CA GLU A 220 -25.36 -4.07 -0.86
C GLU A 220 -26.48 -4.61 0.01
N THR A 221 -27.55 -3.82 0.16
CA THR A 221 -28.71 -4.18 0.96
C THR A 221 -29.42 -5.41 0.38
N GLY A 222 -29.91 -6.29 1.23
CA GLY A 222 -30.56 -7.54 0.84
C GLY A 222 -29.59 -8.70 0.57
N VAL A 223 -28.27 -8.48 0.67
CA VAL A 223 -27.26 -9.51 0.41
C VAL A 223 -26.35 -9.67 1.62
N SER A 224 -26.41 -10.83 2.27
CA SER A 224 -25.40 -11.16 3.28
C SER A 224 -24.10 -11.54 2.60
N LYS A 225 -22.97 -11.14 3.17
CA LYS A 225 -21.65 -11.45 2.62
C LYS A 225 -20.69 -11.88 3.70
N ILE A 226 -19.81 -12.83 3.36
CA ILE A 226 -18.58 -13.00 4.11
C ILE A 226 -17.48 -12.35 3.28
N ILE A 227 -16.85 -11.34 3.86
CA ILE A 227 -15.74 -10.63 3.25
C ILE A 227 -14.43 -10.98 3.94
N ARG A 228 -13.37 -11.06 3.17
CA ARG A 228 -11.99 -11.03 3.63
C ARG A 228 -11.54 -9.59 3.64
N LEU A 229 -10.96 -9.16 4.74
CA LEU A 229 -10.42 -7.82 4.88
C LEU A 229 -9.04 -7.85 5.54
N LYS A 230 -8.29 -6.80 5.32
CA LYS A 230 -7.00 -6.52 5.92
C LYS A 230 -7.17 -5.44 6.97
N ALA A 231 -6.81 -5.74 8.22
CA ALA A 231 -6.83 -4.79 9.32
C ALA A 231 -5.40 -4.30 9.59
N TYR A 232 -5.19 -3.02 9.45
CA TYR A 232 -3.92 -2.35 9.68
C TYR A 232 -3.99 -1.52 10.96
N THR A 233 -2.83 -1.23 11.55
CA THR A 233 -2.72 -0.25 12.63
C THR A 233 -2.07 1.01 12.07
N ASP A 234 -2.79 2.12 12.06
CA ASP A 234 -2.20 3.41 11.77
C ASP A 234 -1.26 3.81 12.91
N LYS A 235 0.03 3.84 12.64
CA LYS A 235 1.07 4.13 13.65
C LYS A 235 1.01 5.56 14.17
N SER A 236 0.37 6.47 13.46
CA SER A 236 0.25 7.88 13.85
C SER A 236 -0.90 8.12 14.82
N THR A 237 -2.00 7.40 14.69
CA THR A 237 -3.20 7.53 15.53
C THR A 237 -3.40 6.36 16.48
N GLY A 238 -2.85 5.19 16.18
CA GLY A 238 -3.10 3.93 16.87
C GLY A 238 -4.44 3.28 16.49
N GLU A 239 -5.18 3.87 15.58
CA GLU A 239 -6.47 3.37 15.12
C GLU A 239 -6.32 2.19 14.16
N THR A 240 -7.36 1.37 14.09
CA THR A 240 -7.41 0.25 13.13
C THR A 240 -8.08 0.70 11.85
N VAL A 241 -7.38 0.56 10.73
CA VAL A 241 -7.90 0.79 9.38
C VAL A 241 -8.28 -0.53 8.75
N HIS A 242 -9.54 -0.66 8.35
CA HIS A 242 -10.06 -1.85 7.69
C HIS A 242 -10.11 -1.64 6.18
N VAL A 243 -9.47 -2.52 5.43
CA VAL A 243 -9.42 -2.46 3.95
C VAL A 243 -10.04 -3.72 3.38
N TYR A 244 -11.02 -3.56 2.50
CA TYR A 244 -11.64 -4.68 1.79
C TYR A 244 -10.63 -5.35 0.85
N ASP A 245 -10.58 -6.66 0.88
CA ASP A 245 -9.73 -7.46 0.02
C ASP A 245 -10.57 -8.25 -1.01
N SER A 246 -11.54 -9.02 -0.55
CA SER A 246 -12.40 -9.81 -1.42
C SER A 246 -13.69 -10.26 -0.73
N THR A 247 -14.70 -10.63 -1.51
CA THR A 247 -15.86 -11.37 -1.01
C THR A 247 -15.60 -12.86 -1.12
N VAL A 248 -15.81 -13.58 -0.03
CA VAL A 248 -15.59 -15.02 0.08
C VAL A 248 -16.88 -15.78 -0.17
N GLU A 249 -17.98 -15.33 0.43
CA GLU A 249 -19.29 -15.96 0.32
C GLU A 249 -20.39 -14.90 0.10
N TYR A 250 -21.40 -15.27 -0.67
CA TYR A 250 -22.63 -14.51 -0.85
C TYR A 250 -23.82 -15.33 -0.36
N GLY A 251 -24.70 -14.72 0.41
CA GLY A 251 -25.98 -15.26 0.76
C GLY A 251 -27.10 -14.33 0.34
N LEU A 252 -28.10 -14.83 -0.36
CA LEU A 252 -29.33 -14.08 -0.58
C LEU A 252 -30.20 -14.22 0.67
N ASP A 253 -30.81 -13.13 1.10
CA ASP A 253 -31.84 -13.19 2.14
C ASP A 253 -33.14 -13.68 1.49
N ASP A 254 -33.46 -14.96 1.71
CA ASP A 254 -34.69 -15.59 1.20
C ASP A 254 -35.95 -15.20 2.01
N ARG A 255 -35.91 -14.08 2.75
CA ARG A 255 -37.04 -13.59 3.55
C ARG A 255 -38.07 -12.86 2.71
#